data_f1599f452eb10dc66bbbed4de7c31d20
#
_entry.id   f1599f452eb10dc66bbbed4de7c31d20
#
_cell.length_a   1.000
_cell.length_b   1.000
_cell.length_c   1.000
_cell.angle_alpha   90.00
_cell.angle_beta   90.00
_cell.angle_gamma   90.00
#
_symmetry.space_group_name_H-M   'P 1'
#
loop_
_entity.id
_entity.type
_entity.pdbx_description
1 polymer ?
#
loop_
_entity_poly.entity_id
_entity_poly.type
_entity_poly.pdbx_seq_one_letter_code
_entity_poly.pdbx_strand_id
1 'polypeptide(L)'
;FERPVCISEDGHYYSAFDGKIHKDNGEPFYTDDWIWDTYRAAHPLRLLIDEETEKNVINSYLLMAEQMGNMWMPTFPEITGDSRRMNSNHAVATIADAAAKGLQFDLKKAYEACRKGIEEKTLAPWSGAAAGWIDDFYKKNGYIPALQAGEKETDPNVHHFEKRQPIAVTLGTSYDQWCLSRIADILGKKEDMLHYLRCSYNYRNVYNAETAFFHPKDKNGKWIEPFDYRYSGGQGAREYYGENNGWVYRWDVPHNV
;
A
#
# COMPACT_ATOMS: atom_id res chain seq x y z
N PHE A 1 1.73 6.15 -20.21
CA PHE A 1 2.70 7.08 -19.59
C PHE A 1 2.11 8.47 -19.26
N GLU A 2 0.82 8.54 -19.01
CA GLU A 2 0.19 9.79 -18.61
C GLU A 2 0.39 10.10 -17.13
N ARG A 3 0.80 9.10 -16.34
CA ARG A 3 1.02 9.23 -14.89
C ARG A 3 2.36 8.62 -14.46
N PRO A 4 3.01 9.16 -13.43
CA PRO A 4 2.71 10.42 -12.74
C PRO A 4 2.94 11.65 -13.61
N VAL A 5 2.41 12.80 -13.18
CA VAL A 5 2.47 14.08 -13.90
C VAL A 5 3.52 14.99 -13.28
N CYS A 6 4.40 15.56 -14.11
CA CYS A 6 5.32 16.62 -13.69
C CYS A 6 4.55 17.92 -13.48
N ILE A 7 4.74 18.55 -12.32
CA ILE A 7 4.11 19.84 -12.01
C ILE A 7 5.15 20.95 -11.71
N SER A 8 6.43 20.68 -11.91
CA SER A 8 7.46 21.73 -11.87
C SER A 8 7.35 22.65 -13.07
N GLU A 9 7.37 23.96 -12.81
CA GLU A 9 7.35 25.02 -13.81
C GLU A 9 8.33 26.12 -13.35
N ASP A 10 9.21 26.57 -14.25
CA ASP A 10 10.23 27.61 -13.98
C ASP A 10 11.06 27.35 -12.69
N GLY A 11 11.43 26.09 -12.45
CA GLY A 11 12.25 25.68 -11.29
C GLY A 11 11.50 25.65 -9.96
N HIS A 12 10.17 25.69 -9.98
CA HIS A 12 9.32 25.67 -8.80
C HIS A 12 8.14 24.73 -8.97
N TYR A 13 7.56 24.29 -7.86
CA TYR A 13 6.29 23.55 -7.84
C TYR A 13 5.45 23.95 -6.61
N TYR A 14 4.14 23.88 -6.73
CA TYR A 14 3.24 23.98 -5.59
C TYR A 14 2.99 22.58 -5.02
N SER A 15 3.22 22.41 -3.72
CA SER A 15 2.90 21.16 -3.04
C SER A 15 1.57 21.26 -2.29
N ALA A 16 0.62 20.42 -2.66
CA ALA A 16 -0.63 20.27 -1.91
C ALA A 16 -0.44 19.49 -0.59
N PHE A 17 0.74 18.91 -0.33
CA PHE A 17 1.05 18.13 0.86
C PHE A 17 1.38 18.98 2.07
N ASP A 18 1.86 20.22 1.85
CA ASP A 18 2.10 21.22 2.91
C ASP A 18 1.54 22.62 2.58
N GLY A 19 0.93 22.79 1.41
CA GLY A 19 0.31 24.04 0.97
C GLY A 19 1.29 25.14 0.58
N LYS A 20 2.53 24.78 0.18
CA LYS A 20 3.61 25.75 -0.11
C LYS A 20 4.16 25.63 -1.51
N ILE A 21 4.81 26.71 -1.98
CA ILE A 21 5.64 26.70 -3.19
C ILE A 21 7.07 26.36 -2.79
N HIS A 22 7.67 25.41 -3.49
CA HIS A 22 9.04 24.95 -3.32
C HIS A 22 9.86 25.15 -4.58
N LYS A 23 11.20 25.27 -4.45
CA LYS A 23 12.13 25.13 -5.55
C LYS A 23 12.37 23.65 -5.82
N ASP A 24 12.41 23.27 -7.08
CA ASP A 24 12.74 21.89 -7.47
C ASP A 24 14.25 21.61 -7.52
N ASN A 25 15.08 22.66 -7.47
CA ASN A 25 16.54 22.55 -7.48
C ASN A 25 17.11 21.72 -8.65
N GLY A 26 16.38 21.67 -9.77
CA GLY A 26 16.74 20.88 -10.95
C GLY A 26 16.29 19.43 -10.90
N GLU A 27 15.54 19.03 -9.88
CA GLU A 27 14.86 17.72 -9.78
C GLU A 27 13.35 17.94 -9.87
N PRO A 28 12.72 17.74 -11.04
CA PRO A 28 11.29 17.99 -11.23
C PRO A 28 10.40 17.21 -10.27
N PHE A 29 9.36 17.86 -9.75
CA PHE A 29 8.41 17.25 -8.85
C PHE A 29 7.23 16.63 -9.62
N TYR A 30 6.96 15.35 -9.33
CA TYR A 30 5.89 14.56 -9.93
C TYR A 30 4.81 14.25 -8.91
N THR A 31 3.56 14.33 -9.35
CA THR A 31 2.38 13.94 -8.56
C THR A 31 1.32 13.32 -9.48
N ASP A 32 0.08 13.18 -9.00
CA ASP A 32 -1.02 12.57 -9.74
C ASP A 32 -0.70 11.15 -10.20
N ASP A 33 -0.21 10.35 -9.24
CA ASP A 33 0.13 8.95 -9.45
C ASP A 33 -0.81 8.01 -8.66
N TRP A 34 -1.43 7.14 -9.38
CA TRP A 34 -2.28 6.10 -8.82
C TRP A 34 -1.42 4.87 -8.53
N ILE A 35 -0.65 4.93 -7.44
CA ILE A 35 0.40 3.94 -7.14
C ILE A 35 -0.17 2.52 -7.08
N TRP A 36 -1.40 2.34 -6.60
CA TRP A 36 -2.07 1.03 -6.58
C TRP A 36 -2.20 0.40 -7.98
N ASP A 37 -2.28 1.23 -9.02
CA ASP A 37 -2.32 0.82 -10.43
C ASP A 37 -0.92 0.74 -11.04
N THR A 38 -0.11 1.79 -10.84
CA THR A 38 1.13 2.03 -11.57
C THR A 38 2.30 1.16 -11.11
N TYR A 39 2.32 0.70 -9.85
CA TYR A 39 3.41 -0.12 -9.33
C TYR A 39 3.59 -1.44 -10.07
N ARG A 40 2.53 -1.97 -10.69
CA ARG A 40 2.55 -3.28 -11.36
C ARG A 40 3.34 -3.28 -12.66
N ALA A 41 3.27 -2.21 -13.43
CA ALA A 41 3.89 -2.17 -14.75
C ALA A 41 4.51 -0.82 -15.13
N ALA A 42 3.88 0.32 -14.83
CA ALA A 42 4.34 1.63 -15.27
C ALA A 42 5.72 2.00 -14.67
N HIS A 43 5.88 1.87 -13.36
CA HIS A 43 7.18 2.09 -12.70
C HIS A 43 8.24 1.08 -13.14
N PRO A 44 7.98 -0.24 -13.13
CA PRO A 44 8.94 -1.23 -13.64
C PRO A 44 9.38 -0.99 -15.08
N LEU A 45 8.47 -0.54 -15.94
CA LEU A 45 8.81 -0.22 -17.33
C LEU A 45 9.63 1.07 -17.43
N ARG A 46 9.28 2.11 -16.68
CA ARG A 46 10.01 3.38 -16.69
C ARG A 46 11.46 3.19 -16.23
N LEU A 47 11.72 2.34 -15.25
CA LEU A 47 13.08 1.94 -14.85
C LEU A 47 13.92 1.34 -16.00
N LEU A 48 13.29 0.82 -17.06
CA LEU A 48 14.00 0.25 -18.21
C LEU A 48 14.23 1.26 -19.35
N ILE A 49 13.38 2.28 -19.47
CA ILE A 49 13.38 3.16 -20.65
C ILE A 49 13.62 4.63 -20.29
N ASP A 50 13.41 5.04 -19.03
CA ASP A 50 13.57 6.43 -18.56
C ASP A 50 13.85 6.45 -17.05
N GLU A 51 15.07 6.01 -16.70
CA GLU A 51 15.54 5.87 -15.32
C GLU A 51 15.57 7.22 -14.58
N GLU A 52 15.91 8.32 -15.30
CA GLU A 52 16.00 9.65 -14.72
C GLU A 52 14.62 10.15 -14.25
N THR A 53 13.61 10.01 -15.08
CA THR A 53 12.23 10.34 -14.66
C THR A 53 11.78 9.48 -13.48
N GLU A 54 12.07 8.19 -13.48
CA GLU A 54 11.69 7.33 -12.35
C GLU A 54 12.36 7.73 -11.04
N LYS A 55 13.63 8.14 -11.10
CA LYS A 55 14.36 8.70 -9.95
C LYS A 55 13.67 9.96 -9.41
N ASN A 56 13.26 10.88 -10.29
CA ASN A 56 12.57 12.11 -9.91
C ASN A 56 11.19 11.81 -9.29
N VAL A 57 10.48 10.80 -9.78
CA VAL A 57 9.22 10.31 -9.20
C VAL A 57 9.44 9.81 -7.78
N ILE A 58 10.44 8.96 -7.55
CA ILE A 58 10.76 8.43 -6.23
C ILE A 58 11.18 9.56 -5.28
N ASN A 59 12.02 10.50 -5.73
CA ASN A 59 12.39 11.67 -4.94
C ASN A 59 11.16 12.51 -4.58
N SER A 60 10.21 12.65 -5.49
CA SER A 60 8.94 13.34 -5.22
C SER A 60 8.13 12.65 -4.11
N TYR A 61 8.07 11.31 -4.07
CA TYR A 61 7.40 10.59 -2.97
C TYR A 61 8.08 10.85 -1.62
N LEU A 62 9.41 10.92 -1.60
CA LEU A 62 10.17 11.24 -0.38
C LEU A 62 9.88 12.66 0.10
N LEU A 63 9.80 13.63 -0.83
CA LEU A 63 9.39 14.99 -0.52
C LEU A 63 7.96 15.06 0.00
N MET A 64 7.01 14.34 -0.59
CA MET A 64 5.63 14.27 -0.11
C MET A 64 5.57 13.74 1.33
N ALA A 65 6.33 12.66 1.63
CA ALA A 65 6.38 12.10 2.97
C ALA A 65 6.91 13.10 4.02
N GLU A 66 7.90 13.89 3.66
CA GLU A 66 8.43 14.96 4.51
C GLU A 66 7.43 16.11 4.69
N GLN A 67 6.84 16.57 3.59
CA GLN A 67 5.91 17.71 3.56
C GLN A 67 4.62 17.41 4.33
N MET A 68 4.15 16.16 4.34
CA MET A 68 3.04 15.72 5.20
C MET A 68 3.40 15.71 6.70
N GLY A 69 4.68 15.78 7.06
CA GLY A 69 5.18 15.91 8.43
C GLY A 69 5.22 14.61 9.24
N ASN A 70 4.65 13.52 8.77
CA ASN A 70 4.62 12.22 9.46
C ASN A 70 5.62 11.20 8.89
N MET A 71 6.27 11.52 7.77
CA MET A 71 7.18 10.60 7.07
C MET A 71 6.48 9.30 6.62
N TRP A 72 5.21 9.35 6.28
CA TRP A 72 4.51 8.23 5.63
C TRP A 72 4.60 8.37 4.12
N MET A 73 4.97 7.31 3.42
CA MET A 73 4.91 7.32 1.97
C MET A 73 3.50 7.61 1.47
N PRO A 74 3.34 8.36 0.37
CA PRO A 74 2.02 8.57 -0.22
C PRO A 74 1.42 7.23 -0.65
N THR A 75 0.10 7.13 -0.55
CA THR A 75 -0.64 5.93 -0.97
C THR A 75 -1.25 6.13 -2.36
N PHE A 76 -1.82 7.32 -2.58
CA PHE A 76 -2.49 7.67 -3.82
C PHE A 76 -2.37 9.19 -4.04
N PRO A 77 -1.14 9.68 -4.37
CA PRO A 77 -0.88 11.10 -4.52
C PRO A 77 -1.63 11.67 -5.72
N GLU A 78 -2.35 12.74 -5.49
CA GLU A 78 -3.04 13.52 -6.49
C GLU A 78 -2.57 14.99 -6.42
N ILE A 79 -2.90 15.77 -7.42
CA ILE A 79 -2.55 17.21 -7.46
C ILE A 79 -3.13 18.00 -6.28
N THR A 80 -4.12 17.43 -5.59
CA THR A 80 -4.78 18.02 -4.41
C THR A 80 -4.26 17.46 -3.07
N GLY A 81 -3.25 16.59 -3.08
CA GLY A 81 -2.68 15.91 -1.94
C GLY A 81 -2.84 14.39 -2.00
N ASP A 82 -2.48 13.68 -0.92
CA ASP A 82 -2.66 12.23 -0.86
C ASP A 82 -4.13 11.89 -0.56
N SER A 83 -4.87 11.46 -1.56
CA SER A 83 -6.28 11.07 -1.41
C SER A 83 -6.45 9.72 -0.70
N ARG A 84 -5.39 8.92 -0.60
CA ARG A 84 -5.34 7.61 0.06
C ARG A 84 -6.38 6.63 -0.46
N ARG A 85 -6.82 6.83 -1.69
CA ARG A 85 -7.73 5.90 -2.37
C ARG A 85 -7.10 4.52 -2.46
N MET A 86 -7.93 3.52 -2.61
CA MET A 86 -7.56 2.12 -2.61
C MET A 86 -7.03 1.63 -1.24
N ASN A 87 -6.46 0.47 -1.21
CA ASN A 87 -5.88 -0.16 -0.02
C ASN A 87 -4.37 -0.36 -0.20
N SER A 88 -3.70 -0.79 0.88
CA SER A 88 -2.27 -1.13 0.89
C SER A 88 -1.33 0.09 0.79
N ASN A 89 -0.02 -0.18 0.82
CA ASN A 89 1.03 0.85 0.81
C ASN A 89 2.04 0.57 -0.31
N HIS A 90 1.55 0.36 -1.53
CA HIS A 90 2.32 -0.16 -2.66
C HIS A 90 3.46 0.75 -3.18
N ALA A 91 3.61 1.97 -2.65
CA ALA A 91 4.84 2.75 -2.87
C ALA A 91 6.09 1.96 -2.48
N VAL A 92 6.00 1.07 -1.48
CA VAL A 92 7.12 0.19 -1.10
C VAL A 92 7.50 -0.78 -2.21
N ALA A 93 6.56 -1.22 -3.04
CA ALA A 93 6.85 -2.10 -4.18
C ALA A 93 7.65 -1.36 -5.26
N THR A 94 7.28 -0.11 -5.57
CA THR A 94 8.04 0.76 -6.48
C THR A 94 9.47 0.99 -5.96
N ILE A 95 9.64 1.28 -4.67
CA ILE A 95 10.95 1.47 -4.03
C ILE A 95 11.78 0.18 -4.06
N ALA A 96 11.17 -0.98 -3.78
CA ALA A 96 11.87 -2.27 -3.77
C ALA A 96 12.35 -2.67 -5.17
N ASP A 97 11.54 -2.46 -6.20
CA ASP A 97 11.90 -2.74 -7.59
C ASP A 97 13.02 -1.81 -8.07
N ALA A 98 12.92 -0.52 -7.80
CA ALA A 98 13.97 0.46 -8.13
C ALA A 98 15.30 0.13 -7.44
N ALA A 99 15.27 -0.20 -6.15
CA ALA A 99 16.47 -0.58 -5.41
C ALA A 99 17.09 -1.89 -5.93
N ALA A 100 16.27 -2.89 -6.27
CA ALA A 100 16.73 -4.16 -6.84
C ALA A 100 17.36 -4.00 -8.22
N LYS A 101 16.93 -3.02 -9.00
CA LYS A 101 17.49 -2.67 -10.32
C LYS A 101 18.68 -1.72 -10.24
N GLY A 102 19.06 -1.25 -9.05
CA GLY A 102 20.25 -0.45 -8.81
C GLY A 102 20.08 1.06 -8.97
N LEU A 103 18.83 1.57 -9.05
CA LEU A 103 18.57 3.00 -9.11
C LEU A 103 19.15 3.69 -7.86
N GLN A 104 19.79 4.83 -8.06
CA GLN A 104 20.45 5.58 -6.98
C GLN A 104 19.53 6.68 -6.43
N PHE A 105 19.07 6.52 -5.19
CA PHE A 105 18.27 7.48 -4.42
C PHE A 105 18.49 7.25 -2.91
N ASP A 106 17.90 8.07 -2.05
CA ASP A 106 18.01 7.87 -0.58
C ASP A 106 17.17 6.67 -0.11
N LEU A 107 17.73 5.46 -0.32
CA LEU A 107 17.09 4.22 0.05
C LEU A 107 16.84 4.09 1.56
N LYS A 108 17.69 4.69 2.40
CA LYS A 108 17.50 4.64 3.87
C LYS A 108 16.27 5.45 4.27
N LYS A 109 16.14 6.65 3.75
CA LYS A 109 14.96 7.50 3.96
C LYS A 109 13.70 6.85 3.41
N ALA A 110 13.77 6.27 2.21
CA ALA A 110 12.66 5.55 1.59
C ALA A 110 12.21 4.35 2.44
N TYR A 111 13.15 3.56 2.94
CA TYR A 111 12.87 2.45 3.85
C TYR A 111 12.11 2.90 5.10
N GLU A 112 12.59 3.95 5.78
CA GLU A 112 11.93 4.45 6.99
C GLU A 112 10.53 5.01 6.70
N ALA A 113 10.35 5.72 5.59
CA ALA A 113 9.04 6.24 5.20
C ALA A 113 8.05 5.11 4.85
N CYS A 114 8.48 4.08 4.12
CA CYS A 114 7.68 2.90 3.83
C CYS A 114 7.31 2.14 5.11
N ARG A 115 8.30 1.90 5.99
CA ARG A 115 8.10 1.21 7.26
C ARG A 115 7.09 1.93 8.15
N LYS A 116 7.25 3.23 8.33
CA LYS A 116 6.32 4.05 9.11
C LYS A 116 4.90 4.03 8.54
N GLY A 117 4.75 4.13 7.21
CA GLY A 117 3.45 4.06 6.56
C GLY A 117 2.73 2.73 6.79
N ILE A 118 3.46 1.62 6.91
CA ILE A 118 2.89 0.30 7.18
C ILE A 118 2.61 0.08 8.67
N GLU A 119 3.43 0.64 9.57
CA GLU A 119 3.35 0.34 10.99
C GLU A 119 2.60 1.40 11.82
N GLU A 120 2.68 2.65 11.43
CA GLU A 120 2.16 3.78 12.23
C GLU A 120 0.83 4.34 11.69
N LYS A 121 0.56 4.17 10.37
CA LYS A 121 -0.70 4.53 9.73
C LYS A 121 -1.67 3.35 9.79
N THR A 122 -2.96 3.61 9.89
CA THR A 122 -3.96 2.54 9.78
C THR A 122 -3.94 1.90 8.38
N LEU A 123 -4.15 0.58 8.36
CA LEU A 123 -4.31 -0.21 7.12
C LEU A 123 -5.71 -0.07 6.53
N ALA A 124 -6.65 0.59 7.24
CA ALA A 124 -8.00 0.80 6.74
C ALA A 124 -7.98 1.62 5.44
N PRO A 125 -8.66 1.18 4.37
CA PRO A 125 -8.71 1.90 3.10
C PRO A 125 -9.26 3.32 3.25
N TRP A 126 -8.72 4.27 2.47
CA TRP A 126 -9.08 5.69 2.44
C TRP A 126 -8.89 6.44 3.77
N SER A 127 -8.16 5.88 4.70
CA SER A 127 -7.89 6.52 5.97
C SER A 127 -6.44 7.01 6.06
N GLY A 128 -6.26 8.20 6.62
CA GLY A 128 -4.95 8.75 6.97
C GLY A 128 -4.75 8.85 8.48
N ALA A 129 -5.56 8.12 9.25
CA ALA A 129 -5.43 8.08 10.69
C ALA A 129 -4.19 7.28 11.12
N ALA A 130 -3.75 7.50 12.36
CA ALA A 130 -2.78 6.63 13.00
C ALA A 130 -3.36 5.22 13.18
N ALA A 131 -2.47 4.22 13.29
CA ALA A 131 -2.82 2.84 13.56
C ALA A 131 -3.70 2.72 14.82
N GLY A 132 -4.71 1.87 14.76
CA GLY A 132 -5.68 1.62 15.80
C GLY A 132 -5.85 0.12 16.11
N TRP A 133 -6.99 -0.24 16.72
CA TRP A 133 -7.22 -1.62 17.18
C TRP A 133 -7.23 -2.65 16.04
N ILE A 134 -7.69 -2.29 14.83
CA ILE A 134 -7.67 -3.18 13.67
C ILE A 134 -6.22 -3.50 13.28
N ASP A 135 -5.35 -2.51 13.33
CA ASP A 135 -3.92 -2.64 13.00
C ASP A 135 -3.19 -3.46 14.07
N ASP A 136 -3.49 -3.22 15.35
CA ASP A 136 -2.97 -4.04 16.45
C ASP A 136 -3.46 -5.48 16.35
N PHE A 137 -4.72 -5.69 15.95
CA PHE A 137 -5.25 -7.02 15.67
C PHE A 137 -4.48 -7.69 14.54
N TYR A 138 -4.23 -6.96 13.42
CA TYR A 138 -3.44 -7.48 12.30
C TYR A 138 -2.02 -7.87 12.73
N LYS A 139 -1.33 -7.01 13.48
CA LYS A 139 0.02 -7.30 14.00
C LYS A 139 0.07 -8.57 14.84
N LYS A 140 -0.97 -8.83 15.61
CA LYS A 140 -1.07 -10.00 16.48
C LYS A 140 -1.51 -11.27 15.77
N ASN A 141 -2.48 -11.17 14.84
CA ASN A 141 -3.18 -12.32 14.27
C ASN A 141 -2.86 -12.55 12.78
N GLY A 142 -2.22 -11.60 12.12
CA GLY A 142 -1.79 -11.69 10.72
C GLY A 142 -2.92 -11.60 9.70
N TYR A 143 -4.06 -11.00 10.03
CA TYR A 143 -5.14 -10.71 9.09
C TYR A 143 -6.05 -9.59 9.59
N ILE A 144 -6.72 -8.91 8.69
CA ILE A 144 -7.75 -7.92 9.04
C ILE A 144 -9.07 -8.65 9.35
N PRO A 145 -9.70 -8.40 10.52
CA PRO A 145 -10.92 -9.08 10.89
C PRO A 145 -12.11 -8.56 10.11
N ALA A 146 -12.90 -9.46 9.50
CA ALA A 146 -14.17 -9.14 8.88
C ALA A 146 -15.29 -9.02 9.93
N LEU A 147 -16.40 -8.39 9.53
CA LEU A 147 -17.63 -8.37 10.30
C LEU A 147 -18.52 -9.55 9.89
N GLN A 148 -19.20 -10.16 10.87
CA GLN A 148 -20.25 -11.15 10.61
C GLN A 148 -21.49 -10.46 10.02
N ALA A 149 -22.34 -11.23 9.35
CA ALA A 149 -23.59 -10.72 8.80
C ALA A 149 -24.44 -10.02 9.88
N GLY A 150 -24.80 -8.75 9.62
CA GLY A 150 -25.56 -7.91 10.55
C GLY A 150 -24.74 -7.24 11.66
N GLU A 151 -23.46 -7.53 11.80
CA GLU A 151 -22.56 -6.83 12.72
C GLU A 151 -22.27 -5.41 12.18
N LYS A 152 -22.31 -4.41 13.07
CA LYS A 152 -22.07 -3.02 12.72
C LYS A 152 -20.59 -2.67 12.88
N GLU A 153 -20.09 -1.86 11.93
CA GLU A 153 -18.77 -1.23 12.08
C GLU A 153 -18.74 -0.28 13.27
N THR A 154 -17.69 -0.39 14.07
CA THR A 154 -17.48 0.45 15.27
C THR A 154 -16.16 1.20 15.24
N ASP A 155 -15.27 0.89 14.31
CA ASP A 155 -14.02 1.62 14.16
C ASP A 155 -14.24 2.92 13.37
N PRO A 156 -13.98 4.10 13.98
CA PRO A 156 -14.20 5.38 13.33
C PRO A 156 -13.25 5.64 12.15
N ASN A 157 -12.15 4.89 12.05
CA ASN A 157 -11.17 5.01 10.97
C ASN A 157 -11.59 4.26 9.70
N VAL A 158 -12.58 3.37 9.79
CA VAL A 158 -13.10 2.62 8.65
C VAL A 158 -14.05 3.50 7.85
N HIS A 159 -13.71 3.79 6.61
CA HIS A 159 -14.55 4.57 5.72
C HIS A 159 -15.87 3.87 5.45
N HIS A 160 -16.99 4.58 5.57
CA HIS A 160 -18.35 4.00 5.52
C HIS A 160 -18.66 3.30 4.19
N PHE A 161 -18.09 3.75 3.09
CA PHE A 161 -18.26 3.15 1.75
C PHE A 161 -17.21 2.08 1.47
N GLU A 162 -15.93 2.37 1.77
CA GLU A 162 -14.81 1.46 1.44
C GLU A 162 -14.74 0.25 2.35
N LYS A 163 -15.29 0.33 3.54
CA LYS A 163 -15.28 -0.77 4.52
C LYS A 163 -13.87 -1.21 4.90
N ARG A 164 -13.73 -2.40 5.49
CA ARG A 164 -12.44 -2.96 5.92
C ARG A 164 -11.64 -3.61 4.81
N GLN A 165 -12.30 -4.14 3.79
CA GLN A 165 -11.69 -4.93 2.71
C GLN A 165 -10.70 -6.00 3.23
N PRO A 166 -11.08 -6.85 4.19
CA PRO A 166 -10.14 -7.65 4.98
C PRO A 166 -9.26 -8.58 4.15
N ILE A 167 -9.77 -9.15 3.05
CA ILE A 167 -8.97 -9.98 2.15
C ILE A 167 -7.99 -9.09 1.37
N ALA A 168 -8.48 -8.07 0.68
CA ALA A 168 -7.63 -7.19 -0.14
C ALA A 168 -6.50 -6.56 0.68
N VAL A 169 -6.82 -6.03 1.88
CA VAL A 169 -5.82 -5.41 2.77
C VAL A 169 -4.83 -6.44 3.31
N THR A 170 -5.29 -7.64 3.71
CA THR A 170 -4.38 -8.67 4.21
C THR A 170 -3.39 -9.14 3.14
N LEU A 171 -3.87 -9.40 1.91
CA LEU A 171 -3.00 -9.82 0.81
C LEU A 171 -2.04 -8.70 0.39
N GLY A 172 -2.55 -7.48 0.17
CA GLY A 172 -1.74 -6.34 -0.23
C GLY A 172 -0.67 -6.00 0.80
N THR A 173 -1.02 -5.98 2.10
CA THR A 173 -0.05 -5.73 3.18
C THR A 173 0.99 -6.85 3.28
N SER A 174 0.62 -8.11 3.02
CA SER A 174 1.58 -9.22 2.95
C SER A 174 2.63 -9.00 1.85
N TYR A 175 2.20 -8.50 0.69
CA TYR A 175 3.11 -8.15 -0.39
C TYR A 175 3.98 -6.92 -0.04
N ASP A 176 3.40 -5.88 0.53
CA ASP A 176 4.14 -4.70 1.00
C ASP A 176 5.23 -5.09 2.01
N GLN A 177 4.93 -5.99 2.93
CA GLN A 177 5.89 -6.51 3.91
C GLN A 177 6.98 -7.36 3.25
N TRP A 178 6.66 -8.11 2.20
CA TRP A 178 7.69 -8.78 1.41
C TRP A 178 8.64 -7.78 0.75
N CYS A 179 8.10 -6.74 0.11
CA CYS A 179 8.90 -5.68 -0.49
C CYS A 179 9.79 -4.99 0.55
N LEU A 180 9.25 -4.69 1.73
CA LEU A 180 9.99 -4.08 2.83
C LEU A 180 11.13 -5.00 3.30
N SER A 181 10.92 -6.34 3.33
CA SER A 181 11.96 -7.31 3.64
C SER A 181 13.11 -7.27 2.64
N ARG A 182 12.81 -7.05 1.35
CA ARG A 182 13.86 -6.95 0.31
C ARG A 182 14.69 -5.67 0.44
N ILE A 183 14.04 -4.55 0.77
CA ILE A 183 14.76 -3.29 1.02
C ILE A 183 15.63 -3.43 2.28
N ALA A 184 15.11 -4.03 3.35
CA ALA A 184 15.86 -4.28 4.58
C ALA A 184 17.10 -5.16 4.34
N ASP A 185 16.98 -6.17 3.48
CA ASP A 185 18.10 -7.04 3.07
C ASP A 185 19.21 -6.24 2.36
N ILE A 186 18.84 -5.42 1.38
CA ILE A 186 19.77 -4.52 0.66
C ILE A 186 20.50 -3.58 1.65
N LEU A 187 19.79 -3.09 2.67
CA LEU A 187 20.35 -2.20 3.70
C LEU A 187 21.13 -2.93 4.80
N GLY A 188 21.20 -4.26 4.77
CA GLY A 188 21.88 -5.08 5.80
C GLY A 188 21.13 -5.12 7.13
N LYS A 189 19.85 -4.75 7.19
CA LYS A 189 18.99 -4.77 8.39
C LYS A 189 18.41 -6.18 8.60
N LYS A 190 19.23 -7.11 9.05
CA LYS A 190 18.89 -8.54 9.10
C LYS A 190 17.68 -8.86 9.98
N GLU A 191 17.51 -8.21 11.11
CA GLU A 191 16.38 -8.45 12.01
C GLU A 191 15.06 -8.01 11.35
N ASP A 192 15.04 -6.80 10.77
CA ASP A 192 13.89 -6.27 10.03
C ASP A 192 13.57 -7.16 8.83
N MET A 193 14.58 -7.56 8.07
CA MET A 193 14.41 -8.46 6.92
C MET A 193 13.69 -9.76 7.33
N LEU A 194 14.14 -10.41 8.40
CA LEU A 194 13.53 -11.65 8.89
C LEU A 194 12.12 -11.41 9.46
N HIS A 195 11.89 -10.26 10.11
CA HIS A 195 10.58 -9.89 10.62
C HIS A 195 9.56 -9.74 9.48
N TYR A 196 9.86 -8.86 8.51
CA TYR A 196 8.96 -8.60 7.40
C TYR A 196 8.80 -9.79 6.46
N LEU A 197 9.84 -10.61 6.28
CA LEU A 197 9.72 -11.87 5.55
C LEU A 197 8.72 -12.83 6.21
N ARG A 198 8.72 -12.94 7.55
CA ARG A 198 7.68 -13.72 8.25
C ARG A 198 6.28 -13.13 8.05
N CYS A 199 6.14 -11.81 8.19
CA CYS A 199 4.87 -11.12 8.00
C CYS A 199 4.32 -11.26 6.58
N SER A 200 5.19 -11.40 5.57
CA SER A 200 4.78 -11.59 4.18
C SER A 200 3.99 -12.88 3.93
N TYR A 201 4.01 -13.82 4.86
CA TYR A 201 3.19 -15.04 4.81
C TYR A 201 1.81 -14.89 5.47
N ASN A 202 1.45 -13.72 5.95
CA ASN A 202 0.18 -13.46 6.63
C ASN A 202 -1.05 -13.73 5.75
N TYR A 203 -0.93 -13.64 4.42
CA TYR A 203 -2.00 -14.04 3.49
C TYR A 203 -2.51 -15.46 3.73
N ARG A 204 -1.69 -16.37 4.27
CA ARG A 204 -2.07 -17.76 4.59
C ARG A 204 -3.14 -17.85 5.67
N ASN A 205 -3.25 -16.83 6.53
CA ASN A 205 -4.24 -16.81 7.61
C ASN A 205 -5.69 -16.67 7.09
N VAL A 206 -5.86 -16.17 5.88
CA VAL A 206 -7.17 -16.04 5.22
C VAL A 206 -7.36 -17.03 4.06
N TYR A 207 -6.42 -17.95 3.83
CA TYR A 207 -6.57 -19.01 2.85
C TYR A 207 -7.39 -20.16 3.41
N ASN A 208 -8.50 -20.49 2.76
CA ASN A 208 -9.32 -21.64 3.11
C ASN A 208 -8.97 -22.81 2.18
N ALA A 209 -8.30 -23.84 2.75
CA ALA A 209 -7.84 -24.99 1.99
C ALA A 209 -9.00 -25.87 1.45
N GLU A 210 -10.16 -25.86 2.10
CA GLU A 210 -11.33 -26.63 1.67
C GLU A 210 -11.92 -26.10 0.37
N THR A 211 -11.91 -24.77 0.20
CA THR A 211 -12.47 -24.09 -0.97
C THR A 211 -11.41 -23.68 -1.97
N ALA A 212 -10.14 -23.64 -1.55
CA ALA A 212 -8.99 -23.12 -2.30
C ALA A 212 -9.12 -21.63 -2.69
N PHE A 213 -9.80 -20.84 -1.85
CA PHE A 213 -9.94 -19.39 -1.99
C PHE A 213 -9.47 -18.67 -0.74
N PHE A 214 -9.16 -17.36 -0.88
CA PHE A 214 -9.05 -16.48 0.25
C PHE A 214 -10.45 -16.14 0.75
N HIS A 215 -10.68 -16.39 2.04
CA HIS A 215 -11.97 -16.32 2.70
C HIS A 215 -11.85 -15.41 3.93
N PRO A 216 -12.76 -14.47 4.15
CA PRO A 216 -12.69 -13.59 5.31
C PRO A 216 -12.97 -14.33 6.61
N LYS A 217 -12.31 -13.89 7.69
CA LYS A 217 -12.50 -14.35 9.06
C LYS A 217 -12.91 -13.19 9.95
N ASP A 218 -13.75 -13.47 10.95
CA ASP A 218 -14.04 -12.52 12.02
C ASP A 218 -12.89 -12.42 13.06
N LYS A 219 -13.05 -11.53 14.03
CA LYS A 219 -12.09 -11.35 15.13
C LYS A 219 -11.87 -12.58 16.03
N ASN A 220 -12.74 -13.58 15.95
CA ASN A 220 -12.62 -14.84 16.69
C ASN A 220 -12.04 -15.98 15.84
N GLY A 221 -11.61 -15.69 14.61
CA GLY A 221 -11.05 -16.66 13.67
C GLY A 221 -12.07 -17.53 12.96
N LYS A 222 -13.36 -17.22 13.06
CA LYS A 222 -14.43 -17.93 12.35
C LYS A 222 -14.58 -17.40 10.94
N TRP A 223 -14.74 -18.31 9.98
CA TRP A 223 -15.07 -17.96 8.61
C TRP A 223 -16.40 -17.22 8.53
N ILE A 224 -16.46 -16.25 7.61
CA ILE A 224 -17.73 -15.55 7.33
C ILE A 224 -18.61 -16.46 6.47
N GLU A 225 -19.82 -16.73 6.92
CA GLU A 225 -20.79 -17.59 6.22
C GLU A 225 -22.20 -16.97 6.29
N PRO A 226 -22.98 -17.03 5.18
CA PRO A 226 -22.62 -17.56 3.86
C PRO A 226 -21.69 -16.61 3.10
N PHE A 227 -20.85 -17.14 2.18
CA PHE A 227 -19.87 -16.36 1.41
C PHE A 227 -19.91 -16.74 -0.07
N ASP A 228 -20.07 -15.75 -0.97
CA ASP A 228 -20.06 -15.94 -2.42
C ASP A 228 -18.78 -15.35 -3.03
N TYR A 229 -17.90 -16.21 -3.50
CA TYR A 229 -16.63 -15.81 -4.15
C TYR A 229 -16.80 -15.03 -5.45
N ARG A 230 -17.98 -15.04 -6.06
CA ARG A 230 -18.28 -14.31 -7.29
C ARG A 230 -18.67 -12.88 -7.03
N TYR A 231 -19.09 -12.55 -5.79
CA TYR A 231 -19.53 -11.21 -5.45
C TYR A 231 -18.34 -10.25 -5.44
N SER A 232 -18.41 -9.21 -6.26
CA SER A 232 -17.34 -8.26 -6.51
C SER A 232 -17.37 -7.06 -5.56
N GLY A 233 -16.20 -6.59 -5.14
CA GLY A 233 -16.04 -5.36 -4.37
C GLY A 233 -16.60 -4.14 -5.10
N GLY A 234 -16.40 -4.06 -6.41
CA GLY A 234 -16.97 -3.01 -7.27
C GLY A 234 -18.51 -3.00 -7.35
N GLN A 235 -19.14 -4.12 -7.00
CA GLN A 235 -20.59 -4.28 -6.90
C GLN A 235 -21.11 -4.20 -5.45
N GLY A 236 -20.27 -3.78 -4.49
CA GLY A 236 -20.64 -3.61 -3.10
C GLY A 236 -20.05 -4.61 -2.11
N ALA A 237 -19.26 -5.60 -2.54
CA ALA A 237 -18.61 -6.56 -1.63
C ALA A 237 -17.34 -5.99 -0.97
N ARG A 238 -17.30 -4.70 -0.70
CA ARG A 238 -16.18 -4.01 -0.02
C ARG A 238 -16.03 -4.42 1.44
N GLU A 239 -17.00 -5.11 1.97
CA GLU A 239 -16.88 -5.82 3.24
C GLU A 239 -15.71 -6.81 3.25
N TYR A 240 -15.29 -7.32 2.06
CA TYR A 240 -14.29 -8.37 1.92
C TYR A 240 -13.17 -8.03 0.92
N TYR A 241 -13.51 -7.45 -0.21
CA TYR A 241 -12.61 -7.17 -1.34
C TYR A 241 -12.51 -5.68 -1.65
N GLY A 242 -11.48 -5.27 -2.40
CA GLY A 242 -11.38 -3.93 -2.96
C GLY A 242 -12.36 -3.75 -4.12
N GLU A 243 -11.99 -4.17 -5.32
CA GLU A 243 -12.80 -3.95 -6.54
C GLU A 243 -13.24 -5.23 -7.24
N ASN A 244 -12.48 -6.32 -7.10
CA ASN A 244 -12.72 -7.59 -7.76
C ASN A 244 -13.36 -8.61 -6.81
N ASN A 245 -13.41 -9.85 -7.23
CA ASN A 245 -14.00 -10.96 -6.50
C ASN A 245 -12.95 -12.04 -6.14
N GLY A 246 -13.38 -13.09 -5.46
CA GLY A 246 -12.52 -14.16 -4.97
C GLY A 246 -11.70 -14.86 -6.05
N TRP A 247 -12.21 -14.94 -7.28
CA TRP A 247 -11.49 -15.57 -8.39
C TRP A 247 -10.25 -14.77 -8.80
N VAL A 248 -10.33 -13.45 -8.81
CA VAL A 248 -9.18 -12.56 -9.10
C VAL A 248 -8.23 -12.57 -7.93
N TYR A 249 -8.74 -12.35 -6.71
CA TYR A 249 -7.91 -12.31 -5.50
C TYR A 249 -7.19 -13.64 -5.20
N ARG A 250 -7.67 -14.76 -5.69
CA ARG A 250 -7.00 -16.06 -5.57
C ARG A 250 -5.55 -16.03 -6.08
N TRP A 251 -5.23 -15.14 -7.00
CA TRP A 251 -3.93 -14.99 -7.62
C TRP A 251 -3.14 -13.76 -7.13
N ASP A 252 -3.72 -12.99 -6.19
CA ASP A 252 -3.12 -11.74 -5.72
C ASP A 252 -2.11 -11.95 -4.58
N VAL A 253 -1.15 -12.83 -4.83
CA VAL A 253 0.03 -13.08 -3.97
C VAL A 253 1.28 -13.04 -4.84
N PRO A 254 1.69 -11.86 -5.37
CA PRO A 254 2.75 -11.78 -6.40
C PRO A 254 4.12 -12.22 -5.93
N HIS A 255 4.37 -12.27 -4.62
CA HIS A 255 5.65 -12.68 -4.02
C HIS A 255 5.74 -14.18 -3.72
N ASN A 256 4.68 -14.95 -3.94
CA ASN A 256 4.64 -16.39 -3.66
C ASN A 256 3.58 -17.10 -4.51
N VAL A 257 3.78 -17.14 -5.82
CA VAL A 257 2.91 -17.79 -6.83
C VAL A 257 3.19 -19.29 -6.95
#